data_994c4b170eca076ff0ba49dcd6ca7b4e
#
_entry.id   994c4b170eca076ff0ba49dcd6ca7b4e
#
_cell.length_a   1.000
_cell.length_b   1.000
_cell.length_c   1.000
_cell.angle_alpha   90.00
_cell.angle_beta   90.00
_cell.angle_gamma   90.00
#
_symmetry.space_group_name_H-M   'P 1'
#
loop_
_entity.id
_entity.type
_entity.pdbx_description
1 polymer ?
#
loop_
_entity_poly.entity_id
_entity_poly.type
_entity_poly.pdbx_seq_one_letter_code
_entity_poly.pdbx_strand_id
1 'polypeptide(L)'
;MSVRMARESREPKERRRLGRGELATALAPGLAAFLAVGGLPGAVVGIAGFWIALVILRRREPPEIREERRRVTADLPLAADLMVACLRVGQPVTGAIDVTVEAIGGPLGERLAWVNGQLRLGAAPESAWRALASERSLAPLARAMSRAALSGAPVADVLTRLSDDSRRAARAASSAAAQRVGVQAVAPLGLCFLPAFVFLGIIPVVAGLAGEVLLP
;
A
#
# COMPACT_ATOMS: atom_id res chain seq x y z
N MET A 1 -17.34 31.89 -5.70
CA MET A 1 -18.57 31.07 -5.63
C MET A 1 -18.42 29.67 -6.21
N SER A 2 -17.26 29.28 -6.78
CA SER A 2 -17.04 27.97 -7.46
C SER A 2 -16.38 26.88 -6.61
N VAL A 3 -15.87 27.17 -5.41
CA VAL A 3 -15.19 26.18 -4.54
C VAL A 3 -16.18 25.26 -3.81
N ARG A 4 -17.46 25.64 -3.73
CA ARG A 4 -18.50 24.83 -3.10
C ARG A 4 -19.01 23.69 -3.99
N MET A 5 -18.97 23.84 -5.31
CA MET A 5 -19.47 22.81 -6.25
C MET A 5 -18.52 21.64 -6.44
N ALA A 6 -17.20 21.84 -6.28
CA ALA A 6 -16.22 20.74 -6.35
C ALA A 6 -16.23 19.83 -5.10
N ARG A 7 -16.91 20.25 -4.03
CA ARG A 7 -17.02 19.49 -2.78
C ARG A 7 -18.27 18.61 -2.73
N GLU A 8 -19.26 18.89 -3.56
CA GLU A 8 -20.53 18.16 -3.58
C GLU A 8 -20.51 16.90 -4.47
N SER A 9 -19.52 16.77 -5.36
CA SER A 9 -19.38 15.56 -6.22
C SER A 9 -18.65 14.42 -5.54
N ARG A 10 -18.16 14.57 -4.31
CA ARG A 10 -17.70 13.47 -3.46
C ARG A 10 -18.81 13.07 -2.51
N GLU A 11 -19.87 12.51 -3.04
CA GLU A 11 -20.74 11.71 -2.21
C GLU A 11 -19.94 10.52 -1.63
N PRO A 12 -19.78 10.46 -0.30
CA PRO A 12 -19.24 9.28 0.34
C PRO A 12 -20.40 8.33 0.54
N LYS A 13 -20.79 7.56 -0.45
CA LYS A 13 -21.76 6.52 -0.15
C LYS A 13 -21.95 5.51 -1.26
N GLU A 14 -21.07 4.59 -1.34
CA GLU A 14 -21.57 3.24 -1.36
C GLU A 14 -21.12 2.58 -0.06
N ARG A 15 -22.03 2.41 0.87
CA ARG A 15 -21.91 1.42 1.93
C ARG A 15 -21.61 0.13 1.18
N ARG A 16 -20.32 -0.23 1.15
CA ARG A 16 -19.82 -1.46 0.58
C ARG A 16 -20.66 -2.57 1.21
N ARG A 17 -21.66 -3.04 0.49
CA ARG A 17 -22.29 -4.31 0.79
C ARG A 17 -21.16 -5.32 0.70
N LEU A 18 -20.69 -5.81 1.84
CA LEU A 18 -19.76 -6.93 1.91
C LEU A 18 -20.29 -7.98 0.94
N GLY A 19 -19.55 -8.19 -0.16
CA GLY A 19 -19.94 -9.15 -1.16
C GLY A 19 -20.06 -10.52 -0.49
N ARG A 20 -21.11 -11.27 -0.82
CA ARG A 20 -21.34 -12.63 -0.28
C ARG A 20 -20.09 -13.51 -0.39
N GLY A 21 -19.21 -13.27 -1.37
CA GLY A 21 -17.93 -13.96 -1.52
C GLY A 21 -16.88 -13.57 -0.48
N GLU A 22 -16.84 -12.32 -0.02
CA GLU A 22 -15.89 -11.88 1.02
C GLU A 22 -16.26 -12.41 2.41
N LEU A 23 -17.55 -12.54 2.68
CA LEU A 23 -18.05 -13.22 3.90
C LEU A 23 -17.75 -14.72 3.87
N ALA A 24 -17.89 -15.38 2.72
CA ALA A 24 -17.60 -16.81 2.57
C ALA A 24 -16.11 -17.11 2.76
N THR A 25 -15.19 -16.28 2.26
CA THR A 25 -13.74 -16.45 2.45
C THR A 25 -13.28 -16.15 3.89
N ALA A 26 -14.02 -15.32 4.61
CA ALA A 26 -13.74 -15.06 6.03
C ALA A 26 -14.30 -16.17 6.96
N LEU A 27 -15.41 -16.82 6.58
CA LEU A 27 -16.04 -17.89 7.34
C LEU A 27 -15.35 -19.25 7.17
N ALA A 28 -14.77 -19.53 5.99
CA ALA A 28 -14.18 -20.82 5.67
C ALA A 28 -13.07 -21.28 6.63
N PRO A 29 -12.06 -20.47 6.99
CA PRO A 29 -11.00 -20.87 7.91
C PRO A 29 -11.49 -21.04 9.35
N GLY A 30 -12.48 -20.25 9.79
CA GLY A 30 -13.08 -20.39 11.11
C GLY A 30 -13.89 -21.67 11.28
N LEU A 31 -14.64 -22.04 10.24
CA LEU A 31 -15.43 -23.28 10.21
C LEU A 31 -14.53 -24.52 10.12
N ALA A 32 -13.46 -24.46 9.33
CA ALA A 32 -12.47 -25.54 9.22
C ALA A 32 -11.74 -25.78 10.55
N ALA A 33 -11.35 -24.73 11.26
CA ALA A 33 -10.71 -24.83 12.58
C ALA A 33 -11.66 -25.38 13.65
N PHE A 34 -12.94 -25.00 13.61
CA PHE A 34 -13.97 -25.51 14.51
C PHE A 34 -14.19 -27.02 14.29
N LEU A 35 -14.23 -27.49 13.05
CA LEU A 35 -14.43 -28.91 12.71
C LEU A 35 -13.18 -29.76 13.04
N ALA A 36 -11.97 -29.18 12.96
CA ALA A 36 -10.73 -29.93 13.17
C ALA A 36 -10.37 -30.13 14.66
N VAL A 37 -10.71 -29.18 15.54
CA VAL A 37 -10.28 -29.20 16.95
C VAL A 37 -11.37 -29.74 17.90
N GLY A 38 -12.65 -29.65 17.52
CA GLY A 38 -13.79 -30.15 18.33
C GLY A 38 -13.85 -29.56 19.73
N GLY A 39 -15.04 -29.24 20.26
CA GLY A 39 -15.23 -28.78 21.62
C GLY A 39 -15.01 -27.28 21.87
N LEU A 40 -15.05 -26.90 23.16
CA LEU A 40 -14.90 -25.52 23.65
C LEU A 40 -13.64 -24.80 23.18
N PRO A 41 -12.42 -25.40 23.11
CA PRO A 41 -11.23 -24.71 22.59
C PRO A 41 -11.32 -24.39 21.10
N GLY A 42 -11.98 -25.22 20.28
CA GLY A 42 -12.20 -24.95 18.85
C GLY A 42 -13.07 -23.74 18.59
N ALA A 43 -14.06 -23.48 19.44
CA ALA A 43 -14.92 -22.30 19.37
C ALA A 43 -14.12 -21.00 19.61
N VAL A 44 -13.22 -20.98 20.60
CA VAL A 44 -12.39 -19.82 20.93
C VAL A 44 -11.43 -19.48 19.77
N VAL A 45 -10.79 -20.50 19.20
CA VAL A 45 -9.87 -20.33 18.05
C VAL A 45 -10.66 -19.86 16.81
N GLY A 46 -11.84 -20.40 16.56
CA GLY A 46 -12.72 -20.01 15.47
C GLY A 46 -13.18 -18.55 15.58
N ILE A 47 -13.58 -18.10 16.76
CA ILE A 47 -13.99 -16.71 17.02
C ILE A 47 -12.78 -15.76 16.87
N ALA A 48 -11.62 -16.11 17.42
CA ALA A 48 -10.41 -15.30 17.27
C ALA A 48 -9.98 -15.17 15.81
N GLY A 49 -9.98 -16.26 15.05
CA GLY A 49 -9.69 -16.26 13.61
C GLY A 49 -10.68 -15.42 12.82
N PHE A 50 -11.97 -15.51 13.12
CA PHE A 50 -13.01 -14.68 12.51
C PHE A 50 -12.80 -13.18 12.80
N TRP A 51 -12.50 -12.83 14.05
CA TRP A 51 -12.21 -11.45 14.45
C TRP A 51 -10.96 -10.90 13.75
N ILE A 52 -9.90 -11.69 13.67
CA ILE A 52 -8.67 -11.31 12.96
C ILE A 52 -8.96 -11.11 11.46
N ALA A 53 -9.66 -12.04 10.82
CA ALA A 53 -10.07 -11.92 9.42
C ALA A 53 -10.94 -10.68 9.19
N LEU A 54 -11.92 -10.43 10.07
CA LEU A 54 -12.78 -9.25 10.00
C LEU A 54 -11.99 -7.93 10.13
N VAL A 55 -11.03 -7.87 11.05
CA VAL A 55 -10.15 -6.70 11.24
C VAL A 55 -9.27 -6.49 10.01
N ILE A 56 -8.71 -7.55 9.43
CA ILE A 56 -7.90 -7.47 8.21
C ILE A 56 -8.76 -7.01 7.03
N LEU A 57 -9.97 -7.55 6.84
CA LEU A 57 -10.88 -7.10 5.78
C LEU A 57 -11.31 -5.64 5.95
N ARG A 58 -11.60 -5.21 7.17
CA ARG A 58 -11.97 -3.81 7.45
C ARG A 58 -10.81 -2.82 7.24
N ARG A 59 -9.57 -3.29 7.36
CA ARG A 59 -8.36 -2.47 7.12
C ARG A 59 -7.93 -2.45 5.64
N ARG A 60 -8.52 -3.27 4.78
CA ARG A 60 -8.19 -3.29 3.35
C ARG A 60 -8.83 -2.08 2.68
N GLU A 61 -7.99 -1.20 2.15
CA GLU A 61 -8.42 -0.11 1.28
C GLU A 61 -9.12 -0.67 0.02
N PRO A 62 -10.12 0.04 -0.51
CA PRO A 62 -10.74 -0.35 -1.79
C PRO A 62 -9.68 -0.57 -2.87
N PRO A 63 -9.83 -1.61 -3.71
CA PRO A 63 -8.85 -1.93 -4.74
C PRO A 63 -8.61 -0.78 -5.72
N GLU A 64 -9.64 0.01 -6.01
CA GLU A 64 -9.58 1.18 -6.89
C GLU A 64 -8.64 2.27 -6.33
N ILE A 65 -8.78 2.63 -5.05
CA ILE A 65 -7.91 3.63 -4.38
C ILE A 65 -6.47 3.13 -4.32
N ARG A 66 -6.30 1.83 -4.10
CA ARG A 66 -4.96 1.22 -4.06
C ARG A 66 -4.30 1.23 -5.42
N GLU A 67 -5.05 0.94 -6.49
CA GLU A 67 -4.55 0.96 -7.85
C GLU A 67 -4.21 2.38 -8.31
N GLU A 68 -5.09 3.34 -8.03
CA GLU A 68 -4.83 4.76 -8.29
C GLU A 68 -3.55 5.23 -7.59
N ARG A 69 -3.38 4.87 -6.32
CA ARG A 69 -2.17 5.19 -5.56
C ARG A 69 -0.91 4.54 -6.16
N ARG A 70 -1.02 3.30 -6.64
CA ARG A 70 0.10 2.60 -7.31
C ARG A 70 0.51 3.34 -8.59
N ARG A 71 -0.44 3.76 -9.42
CA ARG A 71 -0.18 4.55 -10.63
C ARG A 71 0.51 5.85 -10.29
N VAL A 72 -0.06 6.64 -9.38
CA VAL A 72 0.56 7.89 -8.91
C VAL A 72 2.00 7.66 -8.43
N THR A 73 2.26 6.61 -7.67
CA THR A 73 3.60 6.31 -7.16
C THR A 73 4.55 5.84 -8.27
N ALA A 74 4.06 5.10 -9.26
CA ALA A 74 4.85 4.61 -10.39
C ALA A 74 5.25 5.75 -11.35
N ASP A 75 4.34 6.71 -11.56
CA ASP A 75 4.54 7.82 -12.49
C ASP A 75 5.37 8.97 -11.88
N LEU A 76 5.48 9.02 -10.54
CA LEU A 76 6.17 10.09 -9.83
C LEU A 76 7.64 10.31 -10.25
N PRO A 77 8.48 9.26 -10.43
CA PRO A 77 9.86 9.46 -10.89
C PRO A 77 9.94 10.10 -12.28
N LEU A 78 9.09 9.64 -13.20
CA LEU A 78 9.04 10.20 -14.57
C LEU A 78 8.56 11.64 -14.55
N ALA A 79 7.55 11.97 -13.74
CA ALA A 79 7.10 13.34 -13.56
C ALA A 79 8.22 14.26 -13.06
N ALA A 80 8.96 13.81 -12.05
CA ALA A 80 10.08 14.57 -11.50
C ALA A 80 11.17 14.80 -12.55
N ASP A 81 11.53 13.77 -13.33
CA ASP A 81 12.55 13.87 -14.37
C ASP A 81 12.13 14.83 -15.49
N LEU A 82 10.88 14.79 -15.94
CA LEU A 82 10.35 15.73 -16.95
C LEU A 82 10.40 17.17 -16.45
N MET A 83 9.95 17.39 -15.22
CA MET A 83 10.04 18.73 -14.60
C MET A 83 11.49 19.21 -14.50
N VAL A 84 12.42 18.34 -14.08
CA VAL A 84 13.86 18.67 -14.02
C VAL A 84 14.40 19.05 -15.40
N ALA A 85 14.06 18.28 -16.43
CA ALA A 85 14.50 18.58 -17.81
C ALA A 85 14.01 19.96 -18.25
N CYS A 86 12.74 20.29 -18.03
CA CYS A 86 12.17 21.60 -18.37
C CYS A 86 12.82 22.74 -17.57
N LEU A 87 13.05 22.55 -16.28
CA LEU A 87 13.66 23.56 -15.41
C LEU A 87 15.12 23.82 -15.79
N ARG A 88 15.88 22.78 -16.20
CA ARG A 88 17.27 22.92 -16.63
C ARG A 88 17.45 23.71 -17.93
N VAL A 89 16.45 23.70 -18.80
CA VAL A 89 16.44 24.56 -20.01
C VAL A 89 15.85 25.95 -19.75
N GLY A 90 15.61 26.30 -18.47
CA GLY A 90 15.17 27.63 -18.07
C GLY A 90 13.68 27.87 -18.12
N GLN A 91 12.85 26.82 -18.28
CA GLN A 91 11.40 27.00 -18.19
C GLN A 91 10.96 27.35 -16.78
N PRO A 92 9.93 28.20 -16.64
CA PRO A 92 9.32 28.45 -15.33
C PRO A 92 8.64 27.18 -14.78
N VAL A 93 8.51 27.09 -13.46
CA VAL A 93 7.90 25.93 -12.77
C VAL A 93 6.50 25.60 -13.31
N THR A 94 5.69 26.61 -13.59
CA THR A 94 4.35 26.43 -14.17
C THR A 94 4.39 25.80 -15.56
N GLY A 95 5.34 26.23 -16.42
CA GLY A 95 5.54 25.63 -17.74
C GLY A 95 6.06 24.20 -17.66
N ALA A 96 6.98 23.92 -16.73
CA ALA A 96 7.47 22.57 -16.49
C ALA A 96 6.34 21.62 -16.03
N ILE A 97 5.42 22.12 -15.21
CA ILE A 97 4.24 21.35 -14.79
C ILE A 97 3.31 21.08 -15.97
N ASP A 98 3.05 22.08 -16.86
CA ASP A 98 2.18 21.88 -18.02
C ASP A 98 2.69 20.76 -18.93
N VAL A 99 3.96 20.80 -19.31
CA VAL A 99 4.58 19.74 -20.13
C VAL A 99 4.47 18.38 -19.45
N THR A 100 4.68 18.34 -18.15
CA THR A 100 4.61 17.09 -17.38
C THR A 100 3.17 16.54 -17.33
N VAL A 101 2.18 17.41 -17.14
CA VAL A 101 0.75 17.04 -17.14
C VAL A 101 0.33 16.46 -18.49
N GLU A 102 0.74 17.10 -19.57
CA GLU A 102 0.44 16.65 -20.95
C GLU A 102 1.08 15.29 -21.24
N ALA A 103 2.32 15.09 -20.81
CA ALA A 103 3.06 13.86 -21.07
C ALA A 103 2.59 12.65 -20.26
N ILE A 104 2.20 12.85 -19.00
CA ILE A 104 1.88 11.75 -18.09
C ILE A 104 0.37 11.48 -18.03
N GLY A 105 -0.45 12.53 -17.98
CA GLY A 105 -1.89 12.40 -17.80
C GLY A 105 -2.29 11.69 -16.50
N GLY A 106 -3.47 11.07 -16.50
CA GLY A 106 -3.96 10.22 -15.43
C GLY A 106 -4.04 10.89 -14.04
N PRO A 107 -4.11 10.10 -12.97
CA PRO A 107 -4.34 10.64 -11.63
C PRO A 107 -3.25 11.60 -11.15
N LEU A 108 -1.98 11.37 -11.49
CA LEU A 108 -0.88 12.25 -11.12
C LEU A 108 -0.97 13.57 -11.90
N GLY A 109 -1.24 13.51 -13.22
CA GLY A 109 -1.42 14.68 -14.07
C GLY A 109 -2.54 15.60 -13.55
N GLU A 110 -3.68 15.04 -13.16
CA GLU A 110 -4.80 15.81 -12.60
C GLU A 110 -4.41 16.59 -11.33
N ARG A 111 -3.61 15.97 -10.43
CA ARG A 111 -3.13 16.64 -9.22
C ARG A 111 -2.14 17.75 -9.53
N LEU A 112 -1.21 17.50 -10.45
CA LEU A 112 -0.25 18.51 -10.89
C LEU A 112 -0.95 19.66 -11.60
N ALA A 113 -1.93 19.38 -12.48
CA ALA A 113 -2.74 20.40 -13.14
C ALA A 113 -3.49 21.27 -12.14
N TRP A 114 -4.04 20.68 -11.09
CA TRP A 114 -4.70 21.43 -10.03
C TRP A 114 -3.72 22.40 -9.32
N VAL A 115 -2.53 21.92 -8.94
CA VAL A 115 -1.49 22.78 -8.33
C VAL A 115 -1.11 23.91 -9.29
N ASN A 116 -0.89 23.59 -10.57
CA ASN A 116 -0.53 24.58 -11.58
C ASN A 116 -1.61 25.66 -11.72
N GLY A 117 -2.87 25.25 -11.69
CA GLY A 117 -4.01 26.19 -11.69
C GLY A 117 -3.97 27.14 -10.49
N GLN A 118 -3.65 26.63 -9.28
CA GLN A 118 -3.50 27.47 -8.08
C GLN A 118 -2.35 28.47 -8.23
N LEU A 119 -1.20 28.01 -8.72
CA LEU A 119 -0.03 28.87 -8.94
C LEU A 119 -0.32 29.97 -9.97
N ARG A 120 -1.01 29.66 -11.06
CA ARG A 120 -1.42 30.64 -12.09
C ARG A 120 -2.44 31.65 -11.57
N LEU A 121 -3.27 31.28 -10.61
CA LEU A 121 -4.20 32.16 -9.93
C LEU A 121 -3.54 33.02 -8.84
N GLY A 122 -2.20 32.92 -8.68
CA GLY A 122 -1.44 33.70 -7.72
C GLY A 122 -1.40 33.13 -6.30
N ALA A 123 -1.80 31.88 -6.10
CA ALA A 123 -1.64 31.25 -4.80
C ALA A 123 -0.17 31.15 -4.41
N ALA A 124 0.14 31.31 -3.12
CA ALA A 124 1.50 31.11 -2.63
C ALA A 124 1.99 29.68 -2.94
N PRO A 125 3.17 29.51 -3.54
CA PRO A 125 3.67 28.18 -3.97
C PRO A 125 3.68 27.17 -2.83
N GLU A 126 4.07 27.59 -1.63
CA GLU A 126 4.08 26.77 -0.44
C GLU A 126 2.68 26.18 -0.14
N SER A 127 1.64 27.00 -0.18
CA SER A 127 0.28 26.58 0.14
C SER A 127 -0.29 25.64 -0.93
N ALA A 128 -0.02 25.93 -2.21
CA ALA A 128 -0.45 25.11 -3.33
C ALA A 128 0.13 23.69 -3.23
N TRP A 129 1.42 23.56 -2.97
CA TRP A 129 2.08 22.26 -2.81
C TRP A 129 1.68 21.56 -1.51
N ARG A 130 1.52 22.29 -0.41
CA ARG A 130 1.10 21.72 0.87
C ARG A 130 -0.26 21.03 0.80
N ALA A 131 -1.16 21.49 -0.04
CA ALA A 131 -2.46 20.87 -0.24
C ALA A 131 -2.36 19.40 -0.70
N LEU A 132 -1.32 19.04 -1.47
CA LEU A 132 -1.06 17.65 -1.88
C LEU A 132 -0.48 16.78 -0.75
N ALA A 133 -0.01 17.35 0.35
CA ALA A 133 0.61 16.60 1.44
C ALA A 133 -0.35 15.66 2.18
N SER A 134 -1.66 15.86 2.03
CA SER A 134 -2.69 14.96 2.55
C SER A 134 -2.71 13.61 1.83
N GLU A 135 -2.26 13.55 0.59
CA GLU A 135 -2.14 12.31 -0.17
C GLU A 135 -0.80 11.63 0.14
N ARG A 136 -0.86 10.43 0.70
CA ARG A 136 0.31 9.67 1.15
C ARG A 136 1.37 9.47 0.06
N SER A 137 0.92 9.21 -1.18
CA SER A 137 1.77 9.01 -2.36
C SER A 137 2.50 10.28 -2.79
N LEU A 138 1.88 11.44 -2.63
CA LEU A 138 2.41 12.75 -3.04
C LEU A 138 3.06 13.53 -1.89
N ALA A 139 2.91 13.08 -0.66
CA ALA A 139 3.47 13.77 0.51
C ALA A 139 4.99 14.05 0.42
N PRO A 140 5.85 13.16 -0.13
CA PRO A 140 7.27 13.49 -0.35
C PRO A 140 7.47 14.65 -1.31
N LEU A 141 6.78 14.62 -2.47
CA LEU A 141 6.82 15.71 -3.45
C LEU A 141 6.32 17.02 -2.86
N ALA A 142 5.15 17.00 -2.23
CA ALA A 142 4.54 18.17 -1.61
C ALA A 142 5.45 18.84 -0.59
N ARG A 143 6.06 18.04 0.30
CA ARG A 143 7.00 18.55 1.31
C ARG A 143 8.29 19.10 0.69
N ALA A 144 8.80 18.43 -0.34
CA ALA A 144 10.01 18.85 -1.02
C ALA A 144 9.81 20.20 -1.73
N MET A 145 8.72 20.32 -2.48
CA MET A 145 8.36 21.54 -3.20
C MET A 145 7.98 22.71 -2.27
N SER A 146 7.23 22.44 -1.19
CA SER A 146 6.91 23.47 -0.21
C SER A 146 8.18 24.03 0.48
N ARG A 147 9.14 23.17 0.82
CA ARG A 147 10.42 23.61 1.37
C ARG A 147 11.26 24.39 0.37
N ALA A 148 11.32 23.95 -0.90
CA ALA A 148 12.00 24.67 -1.94
C ALA A 148 11.42 26.08 -2.13
N ALA A 149 10.10 26.20 -2.12
CA ALA A 149 9.40 27.49 -2.20
C ALA A 149 9.74 28.44 -1.04
N LEU A 150 9.92 27.91 0.18
CA LEU A 150 10.26 28.71 1.36
C LEU A 150 11.74 29.10 1.40
N SER A 151 12.64 28.18 1.00
CA SER A 151 14.07 28.36 1.13
C SER A 151 14.73 29.01 -0.09
N GLY A 152 14.00 29.15 -1.21
CA GLY A 152 14.57 29.57 -2.49
C GLY A 152 15.55 28.56 -3.11
N ALA A 153 15.52 27.32 -2.63
CA ALA A 153 16.40 26.26 -3.12
C ALA A 153 16.10 25.94 -4.61
N PRO A 154 17.09 25.52 -5.41
CA PRO A 154 16.89 25.13 -6.79
C PRO A 154 15.91 23.96 -6.89
N VAL A 155 14.74 24.18 -7.48
CA VAL A 155 13.68 23.18 -7.59
C VAL A 155 14.14 21.95 -8.36
N ALA A 156 15.00 22.14 -9.39
CA ALA A 156 15.57 21.06 -10.17
C ALA A 156 16.37 20.05 -9.32
N ASP A 157 17.19 20.54 -8.38
CA ASP A 157 17.98 19.67 -7.51
C ASP A 157 17.10 18.90 -6.51
N VAL A 158 16.06 19.56 -6.00
CA VAL A 158 15.09 18.94 -5.09
C VAL A 158 14.33 17.81 -5.81
N LEU A 159 13.89 18.04 -7.04
CA LEU A 159 13.20 17.04 -7.86
C LEU A 159 14.11 15.90 -8.28
N THR A 160 15.38 16.17 -8.62
CA THR A 160 16.37 15.14 -8.95
C THR A 160 16.53 14.16 -7.78
N ARG A 161 16.73 14.69 -6.57
CA ARG A 161 16.82 13.85 -5.36
C ARG A 161 15.55 13.03 -5.11
N LEU A 162 14.38 13.64 -5.31
CA LEU A 162 13.09 12.95 -5.15
C LEU A 162 12.93 11.80 -6.15
N SER A 163 13.32 12.02 -7.42
CA SER A 163 13.30 10.98 -8.45
C SER A 163 14.19 9.80 -8.05
N ASP A 164 15.43 10.07 -7.62
CA ASP A 164 16.37 9.05 -7.20
C ASP A 164 15.87 8.27 -5.97
N ASP A 165 15.30 8.95 -4.98
CA ASP A 165 14.73 8.31 -3.79
C ASP A 165 13.52 7.44 -4.14
N SER A 166 12.66 7.92 -5.04
CA SER A 166 11.50 7.16 -5.52
C SER A 166 11.91 5.89 -6.26
N ARG A 167 12.95 5.96 -7.11
CA ARG A 167 13.50 4.80 -7.81
C ARG A 167 14.14 3.80 -6.87
N ARG A 168 14.88 4.27 -5.85
CA ARG A 168 15.46 3.40 -4.80
C ARG A 168 14.36 2.69 -4.02
N ALA A 169 13.33 3.42 -3.62
CA ALA A 169 12.18 2.83 -2.92
C ALA A 169 11.45 1.76 -3.76
N ALA A 170 11.26 2.02 -5.07
CA ALA A 170 10.65 1.05 -5.99
C ALA A 170 11.49 -0.23 -6.12
N ARG A 171 12.82 -0.09 -6.28
CA ARG A 171 13.75 -1.24 -6.34
C ARG A 171 13.76 -2.03 -5.02
N ALA A 172 13.78 -1.36 -3.87
CA ALA A 172 13.71 -2.01 -2.57
C ALA A 172 12.40 -2.77 -2.38
N ALA A 173 11.28 -2.20 -2.83
CA ALA A 173 9.97 -2.86 -2.76
C ALA A 173 9.91 -4.11 -3.64
N SER A 174 10.47 -4.07 -4.85
CA SER A 174 10.50 -5.22 -5.76
C SER A 174 11.41 -6.34 -5.24
N SER A 175 12.58 -6.02 -4.68
CA SER A 175 13.46 -7.02 -4.07
C SER A 175 12.84 -7.66 -2.82
N ALA A 176 12.19 -6.87 -1.97
CA ALA A 176 11.45 -7.39 -0.82
C ALA A 176 10.26 -8.29 -1.22
N ALA A 177 9.58 -7.96 -2.32
CA ALA A 177 8.53 -8.82 -2.87
C ALA A 177 9.08 -10.16 -3.35
N ALA A 178 10.21 -10.17 -4.06
CA ALA A 178 10.87 -11.38 -4.52
C ALA A 178 11.29 -12.30 -3.35
N GLN A 179 11.86 -11.75 -2.28
CA GLN A 179 12.25 -12.49 -1.08
C GLN A 179 11.03 -13.13 -0.37
N ARG A 180 9.90 -12.46 -0.33
CA ARG A 180 8.68 -13.00 0.29
C ARG A 180 8.15 -14.24 -0.41
N VAL A 181 8.30 -14.32 -1.73
CA VAL A 181 7.87 -15.51 -2.50
C VAL A 181 8.64 -16.76 -2.05
N GLY A 182 9.95 -16.65 -1.82
CA GLY A 182 10.77 -17.76 -1.32
C GLY A 182 10.29 -18.27 0.05
N VAL A 183 10.02 -17.38 0.99
CA VAL A 183 9.51 -17.75 2.32
C VAL A 183 8.11 -18.35 2.26
N GLN A 184 7.23 -17.81 1.40
CA GLN A 184 5.87 -18.33 1.25
C GLN A 184 5.81 -19.73 0.64
N ALA A 185 6.81 -20.14 -0.14
CA ALA A 185 6.88 -21.49 -0.69
C ALA A 185 7.32 -22.52 0.37
N VAL A 186 8.16 -22.14 1.33
CA VAL A 186 8.69 -23.04 2.36
C VAL A 186 7.77 -23.12 3.58
N ALA A 187 7.02 -22.06 3.90
CA ALA A 187 6.17 -22.01 5.08
C ALA A 187 5.09 -23.12 5.13
N PRO A 188 4.31 -23.40 4.06
CA PRO A 188 3.33 -24.49 4.10
C PRO A 188 3.99 -25.86 4.21
N LEU A 189 5.17 -26.05 3.62
CA LEU A 189 5.91 -27.31 3.72
C LEU A 189 6.32 -27.58 5.19
N GLY A 190 6.88 -26.57 5.86
CA GLY A 190 7.25 -26.68 7.29
C GLY A 190 6.06 -26.91 8.19
N LEU A 191 4.93 -26.20 7.94
CA LEU A 191 3.72 -26.32 8.74
C LEU A 191 3.04 -27.69 8.59
N CYS A 192 3.13 -28.31 7.42
CA CYS A 192 2.57 -29.64 7.17
C CYS A 192 3.49 -30.76 7.68
N PHE A 193 4.82 -30.59 7.50
CA PHE A 193 5.79 -31.60 7.85
C PHE A 193 5.98 -31.75 9.37
N LEU A 194 5.92 -30.64 10.13
CA LEU A 194 6.14 -30.66 11.57
C LEU A 194 5.12 -31.55 12.33
N PRO A 195 3.79 -31.40 12.15
CA PRO A 195 2.85 -32.28 12.81
C PRO A 195 2.96 -33.74 12.32
N ALA A 196 3.20 -33.97 11.04
CA ALA A 196 3.39 -35.32 10.52
C ALA A 196 4.61 -36.02 11.15
N PHE A 197 5.71 -35.32 11.33
CA PHE A 197 6.92 -35.83 11.99
C PHE A 197 6.68 -36.17 13.47
N VAL A 198 5.92 -35.32 14.16
CA VAL A 198 5.56 -35.59 15.57
C VAL A 198 4.68 -36.82 15.69
N PHE A 199 3.64 -36.94 14.86
CA PHE A 199 2.69 -38.04 14.92
C PHE A 199 3.28 -39.38 14.45
N LEU A 200 4.07 -39.37 13.37
CA LEU A 200 4.65 -40.63 12.83
C LEU A 200 6.01 -40.99 13.43
N GLY A 201 6.80 -40.00 13.86
CA GLY A 201 8.14 -40.21 14.37
C GLY A 201 8.22 -40.26 15.88
N ILE A 202 7.75 -39.23 16.56
CA ILE A 202 7.98 -39.09 18.01
C ILE A 202 7.02 -39.95 18.82
N ILE A 203 5.72 -39.92 18.50
CA ILE A 203 4.69 -40.63 19.29
C ILE A 203 4.92 -42.13 19.36
N PRO A 204 5.18 -42.88 18.27
CA PRO A 204 5.40 -44.32 18.34
C PRO A 204 6.67 -44.68 19.11
N VAL A 205 7.71 -43.87 19.01
CA VAL A 205 8.97 -44.12 19.76
C VAL A 205 8.76 -43.93 21.26
N VAL A 206 8.09 -42.88 21.65
CA VAL A 206 7.76 -42.59 23.07
C VAL A 206 6.81 -43.65 23.63
N ALA A 207 5.83 -44.08 22.85
CA ALA A 207 4.90 -45.12 23.25
C ALA A 207 5.58 -46.48 23.40
N GLY A 208 6.52 -46.81 22.52
CA GLY A 208 7.33 -48.04 22.61
C GLY A 208 8.21 -48.09 23.87
N LEU A 209 8.95 -46.98 24.14
CA LEU A 209 9.75 -46.87 25.35
C LEU A 209 8.90 -46.89 26.64
N ALA A 210 7.77 -46.26 26.64
CA ALA A 210 6.87 -46.26 27.80
C ALA A 210 6.28 -47.66 28.06
N GLY A 211 6.03 -48.44 27.01
CA GLY A 211 5.56 -49.82 27.10
C GLY A 211 6.61 -50.75 27.70
N GLU A 212 7.91 -50.59 27.34
CA GLU A 212 9.01 -51.40 27.91
C GLU A 212 9.32 -51.08 29.38
N VAL A 213 9.09 -49.85 29.80
CA VAL A 213 9.34 -49.41 31.21
C VAL A 213 8.17 -49.72 32.15
N LEU A 214 6.93 -49.79 31.63
CA LEU A 214 5.73 -50.03 32.46
C LEU A 214 5.26 -51.50 32.55
N LEU A 215 5.75 -52.37 31.67
CA LEU A 215 5.47 -53.83 31.67
C LEU A 215 6.77 -54.59 31.81
N PRO A 216 7.22 -54.90 33.06
CA PRO A 216 8.28 -55.83 33.32
C PRO A 216 7.89 -57.29 33.08
#